data_1f681f766e60cdfff59accacac160042
#
_entry.id   1f681f766e60cdfff59accacac160042
#
_cell.length_a   1.000
_cell.length_b   1.000
_cell.length_c   1.000
_cell.angle_alpha   90.00
_cell.angle_beta   90.00
_cell.angle_gamma   90.00
#
_symmetry.space_group_name_H-M   'P 1'
#
loop_
_entity.id
_entity.type
_entity.pdbx_description
1 polymer ?
#
loop_
_entity_poly.entity_id
_entity_poly.type
_entity_poly.pdbx_seq_one_letter_code
_entity_poly.pdbx_strand_id
1 'polypeptide(L)'
;WWQALAAVLLFDPLAVLGVGTWLSFGLVAALIWACAGRLYEGKRQTAVRGQWAASVLSLVLLGYLFASLPLVSPLVNAVSIPWFSWVLTPLALLGSVVPFAPLQQAGAFLAEYTLRFLVWLADVSPEFAVAAAPLPLLVLAVCAALLLLLPRGLGLRPWAVLLLAGFVSYRPEAVPENEAAVTVWDAGQGLSVLVRTANRHLLFDTGTVAAAQTGIVPSLNAAGVRRLDKLVLSHHDSDHDGGFQAVGKIPNGGIYAGQPEFYEGARHCAEQRWQWDGVDFEFLRPSERKNIDDNGKSCVLRVVAGGAALLVTGDLDTKGEESLVGKYGGNLYSQVLVLGHHGSNTSSSGVFLNAVSPEYAVASSGYANAYKHPTEAVQNRVRAHGIKLLRTDLSGALQFGLGRGGVKAQRLRVYKFYWQKKPFE
;
A
#
# COMPACT_ATOMS: atom_id res chain seq x y z
N TRP A 1 -33.01 3.05 8.67
CA TRP A 1 -31.72 2.95 8.03
C TRP A 1 -31.59 4.03 6.95
N TRP A 2 -32.52 4.09 5.96
CA TRP A 2 -32.49 5.10 4.90
C TRP A 2 -32.56 6.53 5.40
N GLN A 3 -33.36 6.80 6.43
CA GLN A 3 -33.46 8.12 7.06
C GLN A 3 -32.12 8.53 7.72
N ALA A 4 -31.47 7.60 8.41
CA ALA A 4 -30.19 7.86 9.04
C ALA A 4 -29.09 8.12 7.98
N LEU A 5 -29.05 7.32 6.89
CA LEU A 5 -28.12 7.54 5.79
C LEU A 5 -28.38 8.89 5.12
N ALA A 6 -29.64 9.22 4.83
CA ALA A 6 -30.02 10.50 4.26
C ALA A 6 -29.62 11.67 5.15
N ALA A 7 -29.84 11.58 6.47
CA ALA A 7 -29.43 12.60 7.40
C ALA A 7 -27.90 12.79 7.38
N VAL A 8 -27.11 11.71 7.45
CA VAL A 8 -25.64 11.82 7.39
C VAL A 8 -25.19 12.50 6.09
N LEU A 9 -25.76 12.12 4.94
CA LEU A 9 -25.39 12.70 3.65
C LEU A 9 -25.85 14.14 3.44
N LEU A 10 -26.91 14.56 4.16
CA LEU A 10 -27.33 15.97 4.18
C LEU A 10 -26.36 16.85 4.98
N PHE A 11 -25.85 16.36 6.12
CA PHE A 11 -24.89 17.10 6.95
C PHE A 11 -23.47 17.00 6.42
N ASP A 12 -23.07 15.85 5.90
CA ASP A 12 -21.76 15.61 5.30
C ASP A 12 -21.90 14.84 3.97
N PRO A 13 -22.06 15.56 2.85
CA PRO A 13 -22.13 14.92 1.53
C PRO A 13 -20.87 14.13 1.16
N LEU A 14 -19.71 14.45 1.76
CA LEU A 14 -18.45 13.77 1.51
C LEU A 14 -18.32 12.45 2.28
N ALA A 15 -19.21 12.18 3.24
CA ALA A 15 -19.23 10.91 3.96
C ALA A 15 -19.31 9.69 3.02
N VAL A 16 -19.91 9.84 1.83
CA VAL A 16 -19.96 8.80 0.78
C VAL A 16 -18.58 8.36 0.30
N LEU A 17 -17.56 9.20 0.45
CA LEU A 17 -16.17 8.88 0.08
C LEU A 17 -15.44 8.12 1.22
N GLY A 18 -15.98 8.16 2.43
CA GLY A 18 -15.40 7.54 3.61
C GLY A 18 -15.65 6.03 3.64
N VAL A 19 -14.59 5.23 3.72
CA VAL A 19 -14.67 3.76 3.90
C VAL A 19 -15.50 3.39 5.13
N GLY A 20 -15.36 4.13 6.23
CA GLY A 20 -16.11 3.91 7.48
C GLY A 20 -17.62 4.02 7.31
N THR A 21 -18.10 4.92 6.45
CA THR A 21 -19.53 5.05 6.14
C THR A 21 -20.08 3.77 5.53
N TRP A 22 -19.40 3.22 4.53
CA TRP A 22 -19.84 1.99 3.87
C TRP A 22 -19.74 0.75 4.76
N LEU A 23 -18.70 0.66 5.58
CA LEU A 23 -18.58 -0.40 6.58
C LEU A 23 -19.72 -0.33 7.61
N SER A 24 -19.96 0.84 8.21
CA SER A 24 -20.99 1.02 9.24
C SER A 24 -22.40 0.79 8.69
N PHE A 25 -22.78 1.50 7.64
CA PHE A 25 -24.11 1.36 7.05
C PHE A 25 -24.33 0.01 6.40
N GLY A 26 -23.29 -0.57 5.76
CA GLY A 26 -23.35 -1.90 5.16
C GLY A 26 -23.57 -3.00 6.21
N LEU A 27 -22.82 -2.96 7.32
CA LEU A 27 -22.99 -3.94 8.40
C LEU A 27 -24.36 -3.84 9.04
N VAL A 28 -24.89 -2.64 9.32
CA VAL A 28 -26.23 -2.46 9.85
C VAL A 28 -27.30 -2.95 8.85
N ALA A 29 -27.12 -2.70 7.56
CA ALA A 29 -28.00 -3.24 6.52
C ALA A 29 -28.00 -4.77 6.50
N ALA A 30 -26.84 -5.42 6.64
CA ALA A 30 -26.73 -6.87 6.72
C ALA A 30 -27.42 -7.44 7.98
N LEU A 31 -27.30 -6.77 9.12
CA LEU A 31 -27.99 -7.15 10.35
C LEU A 31 -29.50 -7.07 10.18
N ILE A 32 -30.02 -5.99 9.63
CA ILE A 32 -31.44 -5.82 9.32
C ILE A 32 -31.89 -6.92 8.37
N TRP A 33 -31.16 -7.17 7.29
CA TRP A 33 -31.45 -8.21 6.31
C TRP A 33 -31.49 -9.61 6.93
N ALA A 34 -30.50 -9.94 7.76
CA ALA A 34 -30.40 -11.25 8.39
C ALA A 34 -31.48 -11.50 9.44
N CYS A 35 -31.98 -10.46 10.11
CA CYS A 35 -32.95 -10.57 11.21
C CYS A 35 -34.40 -10.24 10.80
N ALA A 36 -34.61 -9.53 9.70
CA ALA A 36 -35.96 -9.15 9.25
C ALA A 36 -36.82 -10.36 8.87
N GLY A 37 -38.12 -10.29 9.19
CA GLY A 37 -39.10 -11.30 8.82
C GLY A 37 -38.98 -12.64 9.57
N ARG A 38 -38.13 -12.72 10.61
CA ARG A 38 -37.94 -13.95 11.40
C ARG A 38 -38.66 -13.83 12.74
N LEU A 39 -39.87 -14.39 12.76
CA LEU A 39 -40.71 -14.46 13.96
C LEU A 39 -40.29 -15.66 14.82
N TYR A 40 -40.43 -15.54 16.13
CA TYR A 40 -40.26 -16.63 17.13
C TYR A 40 -38.84 -17.16 17.32
N GLU A 41 -37.81 -16.35 17.05
CA GLU A 41 -36.44 -16.73 17.40
C GLU A 41 -36.04 -16.30 18.81
N GLY A 42 -35.34 -17.19 19.50
CA GLY A 42 -34.79 -16.89 20.82
C GLY A 42 -33.62 -15.89 20.74
N LYS A 43 -33.40 -15.08 21.79
CA LYS A 43 -32.34 -14.06 21.88
C LYS A 43 -30.97 -14.59 21.48
N ARG A 44 -30.59 -15.81 21.86
CA ARG A 44 -29.32 -16.45 21.51
C ARG A 44 -29.18 -16.69 20.00
N GLN A 45 -30.26 -17.18 19.36
CA GLN A 45 -30.22 -17.42 17.90
C GLN A 45 -30.10 -16.12 17.13
N THR A 46 -30.80 -15.06 17.54
CA THR A 46 -30.71 -13.75 16.97
C THR A 46 -29.27 -13.18 17.11
N ALA A 47 -28.64 -13.31 18.29
CA ALA A 47 -27.26 -12.86 18.52
C ALA A 47 -26.25 -13.61 17.63
N VAL A 48 -26.35 -14.95 17.57
CA VAL A 48 -25.47 -15.78 16.70
C VAL A 48 -25.64 -15.40 15.23
N ARG A 49 -26.88 -15.16 14.80
CA ARG A 49 -27.17 -14.75 13.43
C ARG A 49 -26.64 -13.35 13.13
N GLY A 50 -26.81 -12.42 14.05
CA GLY A 50 -26.23 -11.07 13.92
C GLY A 50 -24.70 -11.13 13.75
N GLN A 51 -24.03 -11.89 14.62
CA GLN A 51 -22.60 -12.11 14.53
C GLN A 51 -22.18 -12.76 13.19
N TRP A 52 -22.93 -13.76 12.73
CA TRP A 52 -22.70 -14.39 11.43
C TRP A 52 -22.87 -13.40 10.28
N ALA A 53 -23.93 -12.60 10.28
CA ALA A 53 -24.19 -11.59 9.25
C ALA A 53 -23.09 -10.53 9.20
N ALA A 54 -22.70 -10.00 10.36
CA ALA A 54 -21.60 -9.05 10.48
C ALA A 54 -20.29 -9.65 9.95
N SER A 55 -19.98 -10.90 10.34
CA SER A 55 -18.73 -11.57 9.91
C SER A 55 -18.68 -11.80 8.41
N VAL A 56 -19.74 -12.32 7.81
CA VAL A 56 -19.76 -12.64 6.37
C VAL A 56 -19.64 -11.39 5.53
N LEU A 57 -20.38 -10.32 5.84
CA LEU A 57 -20.30 -9.10 5.04
C LEU A 57 -19.01 -8.34 5.32
N SER A 58 -18.55 -8.28 6.57
CA SER A 58 -17.29 -7.59 6.89
C SER A 58 -16.10 -8.25 6.18
N LEU A 59 -16.04 -9.57 6.08
CA LEU A 59 -14.98 -10.26 5.33
C LEU A 59 -14.93 -9.83 3.86
N VAL A 60 -16.08 -9.73 3.19
CA VAL A 60 -16.15 -9.27 1.80
C VAL A 60 -15.69 -7.82 1.68
N LEU A 61 -16.20 -6.93 2.54
CA LEU A 61 -15.87 -5.52 2.50
C LEU A 61 -14.40 -5.26 2.88
N LEU A 62 -13.89 -5.91 3.92
CA LEU A 62 -12.49 -5.78 4.33
C LEU A 62 -11.55 -6.36 3.28
N GLY A 63 -11.89 -7.52 2.70
CA GLY A 63 -11.12 -8.10 1.60
C GLY A 63 -11.02 -7.17 0.40
N TYR A 64 -12.09 -6.45 0.05
CA TYR A 64 -12.08 -5.50 -1.03
C TYR A 64 -11.35 -4.19 -0.71
N LEU A 65 -11.61 -3.62 0.48
CA LEU A 65 -11.12 -2.29 0.84
C LEU A 65 -9.67 -2.29 1.33
N PHE A 66 -9.25 -3.37 2.01
CA PHE A 66 -7.93 -3.48 2.63
C PHE A 66 -7.07 -4.61 2.05
N ALA A 67 -7.58 -5.34 1.06
CA ALA A 67 -6.89 -6.49 0.46
C ALA A 67 -6.42 -7.55 1.49
N SER A 68 -7.15 -7.67 2.60
CA SER A 68 -6.85 -8.58 3.71
C SER A 68 -8.12 -9.13 4.34
N LEU A 69 -8.11 -10.41 4.72
CA LEU A 69 -9.15 -11.09 5.45
C LEU A 69 -8.63 -11.44 6.85
N PRO A 70 -9.02 -10.71 7.90
CA PRO A 70 -8.62 -11.00 9.26
C PRO A 70 -9.44 -12.17 9.81
N LEU A 71 -8.93 -13.40 9.67
CA LEU A 71 -9.67 -14.64 9.97
C LEU A 71 -10.10 -14.75 11.44
N VAL A 72 -9.33 -14.15 12.34
CA VAL A 72 -9.62 -14.18 13.80
C VAL A 72 -10.62 -13.10 14.21
N SER A 73 -10.84 -12.09 13.38
CA SER A 73 -11.73 -10.94 13.67
C SER A 73 -13.14 -11.32 14.14
N PRO A 74 -13.82 -12.33 13.58
CA PRO A 74 -15.15 -12.72 14.08
C PRO A 74 -15.15 -13.16 15.54
N LEU A 75 -14.12 -13.89 15.98
CA LEU A 75 -13.98 -14.33 17.36
C LEU A 75 -13.62 -13.17 18.29
N VAL A 76 -12.70 -12.34 17.87
CA VAL A 76 -12.29 -11.13 18.61
C VAL A 76 -13.49 -10.20 18.80
N ASN A 77 -14.26 -9.95 17.74
CA ASN A 77 -15.44 -9.08 17.79
C ASN A 77 -16.53 -9.65 18.70
N ALA A 78 -16.71 -10.97 18.73
CA ALA A 78 -17.69 -11.61 19.62
C ALA A 78 -17.42 -11.34 21.10
N VAL A 79 -16.16 -11.13 21.48
CA VAL A 79 -15.75 -10.82 22.87
C VAL A 79 -15.60 -9.30 23.06
N SER A 80 -14.92 -8.63 22.13
CA SER A 80 -14.59 -7.21 22.27
C SER A 80 -15.83 -6.31 22.21
N ILE A 81 -16.80 -6.59 21.33
CA ILE A 81 -18.01 -5.76 21.22
C ILE A 81 -18.77 -5.71 22.54
N PRO A 82 -19.13 -6.83 23.20
CA PRO A 82 -19.72 -6.80 24.52
C PRO A 82 -18.84 -6.11 25.58
N TRP A 83 -17.53 -6.37 25.56
CA TRP A 83 -16.60 -5.76 26.50
C TRP A 83 -16.58 -4.24 26.42
N PHE A 84 -16.43 -3.70 25.20
CA PHE A 84 -16.49 -2.25 25.00
C PHE A 84 -17.85 -1.67 25.36
N SER A 85 -18.95 -2.32 24.93
CA SER A 85 -20.30 -1.79 25.12
C SER A 85 -20.78 -1.84 26.58
N TRP A 86 -20.38 -2.85 27.34
CA TRP A 86 -20.93 -3.09 28.68
C TRP A 86 -19.96 -2.72 29.81
N VAL A 87 -18.68 -2.61 29.52
CA VAL A 87 -17.65 -2.30 30.52
C VAL A 87 -16.96 -0.98 30.22
N LEU A 88 -16.23 -0.89 29.11
CA LEU A 88 -15.36 0.30 28.86
C LEU A 88 -16.16 1.56 28.58
N THR A 89 -17.19 1.51 27.73
CA THR A 89 -17.98 2.69 27.40
C THR A 89 -18.77 3.22 28.60
N PRO A 90 -19.51 2.41 29.40
CA PRO A 90 -20.16 2.89 30.61
C PRO A 90 -19.16 3.45 31.64
N LEU A 91 -17.99 2.82 31.81
CA LEU A 91 -16.96 3.29 32.72
C LEU A 91 -16.37 4.63 32.28
N ALA A 92 -16.12 4.81 30.99
CA ALA A 92 -15.65 6.07 30.43
C ALA A 92 -16.67 7.19 30.58
N LEU A 93 -17.97 6.89 30.30
CA LEU A 93 -19.06 7.86 30.49
C LEU A 93 -19.25 8.23 31.96
N LEU A 94 -19.22 7.26 32.88
CA LEU A 94 -19.29 7.56 34.32
C LEU A 94 -18.08 8.39 34.76
N GLY A 95 -16.88 8.06 34.32
CA GLY A 95 -15.65 8.80 34.64
C GLY A 95 -15.64 10.22 34.06
N SER A 96 -16.38 10.51 32.97
CA SER A 96 -16.51 11.84 32.41
C SER A 96 -17.49 12.74 33.20
N VAL A 97 -18.49 12.14 33.85
CA VAL A 97 -19.52 12.85 34.60
C VAL A 97 -19.16 12.95 36.11
N VAL A 98 -18.57 11.91 36.66
CA VAL A 98 -18.20 11.82 38.07
C VAL A 98 -16.73 12.18 38.24
N PRO A 99 -16.38 13.33 38.89
CA PRO A 99 -15.00 13.77 39.07
C PRO A 99 -14.31 12.98 40.21
N PHE A 100 -14.22 11.64 40.06
CA PHE A 100 -13.60 10.74 41.01
C PHE A 100 -12.36 10.12 40.37
N ALA A 101 -11.19 10.59 40.73
CA ALA A 101 -9.93 10.20 40.11
C ALA A 101 -9.68 8.69 40.07
N PRO A 102 -9.97 7.87 41.12
CA PRO A 102 -9.80 6.42 41.04
C PRO A 102 -10.64 5.75 39.95
N LEU A 103 -11.86 6.23 39.69
CA LEU A 103 -12.72 5.72 38.62
C LEU A 103 -12.13 6.01 37.24
N GLN A 104 -11.63 7.23 37.04
CA GLN A 104 -10.98 7.65 35.79
C GLN A 104 -9.69 6.85 35.56
N GLN A 105 -8.88 6.66 36.60
CA GLN A 105 -7.64 5.86 36.52
C GLN A 105 -7.95 4.39 36.19
N ALA A 106 -8.97 3.78 36.82
CA ALA A 106 -9.40 2.43 36.53
C ALA A 106 -9.87 2.27 35.06
N GLY A 107 -10.66 3.26 34.58
CA GLY A 107 -11.11 3.31 33.19
C GLY A 107 -9.95 3.41 32.20
N ALA A 108 -9.00 4.31 32.46
CA ALA A 108 -7.80 4.48 31.63
C ALA A 108 -6.93 3.19 31.62
N PHE A 109 -6.71 2.59 32.79
CA PHE A 109 -5.97 1.34 32.92
C PHE A 109 -6.61 0.20 32.11
N LEU A 110 -7.91 -0.03 32.28
CA LEU A 110 -8.62 -1.07 31.56
C LEU A 110 -8.60 -0.82 30.03
N ALA A 111 -8.78 0.43 29.60
CA ALA A 111 -8.71 0.79 28.19
C ALA A 111 -7.31 0.53 27.62
N GLU A 112 -6.26 0.95 28.32
CA GLU A 112 -4.87 0.76 27.90
C GLU A 112 -4.52 -0.72 27.73
N TYR A 113 -4.82 -1.55 28.75
CA TYR A 113 -4.52 -2.97 28.66
C TYR A 113 -5.36 -3.71 27.62
N THR A 114 -6.63 -3.31 27.45
CA THR A 114 -7.47 -3.83 26.37
C THR A 114 -6.87 -3.50 25.01
N LEU A 115 -6.46 -2.25 24.77
CA LEU A 115 -5.85 -1.83 23.51
C LEU A 115 -4.51 -2.55 23.27
N ARG A 116 -3.64 -2.65 24.29
CA ARG A 116 -2.39 -3.41 24.19
C ARG A 116 -2.62 -4.88 23.82
N PHE A 117 -3.61 -5.50 24.44
CA PHE A 117 -3.99 -6.88 24.13
C PHE A 117 -4.50 -7.03 22.69
N LEU A 118 -5.36 -6.10 22.22
CA LEU A 118 -5.86 -6.13 20.85
C LEU A 118 -4.76 -5.88 19.81
N VAL A 119 -3.82 -4.97 20.10
CA VAL A 119 -2.65 -4.74 19.22
C VAL A 119 -1.79 -5.99 19.16
N TRP A 120 -1.45 -6.59 20.32
CA TRP A 120 -0.70 -7.85 20.35
C TRP A 120 -1.43 -8.95 19.56
N LEU A 121 -2.75 -9.08 19.75
CA LEU A 121 -3.55 -10.07 19.04
C LEU A 121 -3.58 -9.83 17.52
N ALA A 122 -3.63 -8.57 17.09
CA ALA A 122 -3.52 -8.21 15.69
C ALA A 122 -2.15 -8.59 15.10
N ASP A 123 -1.07 -8.37 15.85
CA ASP A 123 0.29 -8.70 15.40
C ASP A 123 0.54 -10.21 15.24
N VAL A 124 -0.07 -11.04 16.09
CA VAL A 124 0.10 -12.51 16.04
C VAL A 124 -0.98 -13.22 15.22
N SER A 125 -2.05 -12.51 14.85
CA SER A 125 -3.18 -13.12 14.12
C SER A 125 -2.81 -13.33 12.65
N PRO A 126 -3.13 -14.51 12.08
CA PRO A 126 -2.94 -14.75 10.66
C PRO A 126 -3.91 -13.90 9.83
N GLU A 127 -3.37 -13.15 8.90
CA GLU A 127 -4.13 -12.45 7.87
C GLU A 127 -4.05 -13.20 6.54
N PHE A 128 -5.18 -13.37 5.89
CA PHE A 128 -5.22 -13.92 4.55
C PHE A 128 -5.32 -12.78 3.54
N ALA A 129 -4.20 -12.50 2.88
CA ALA A 129 -4.16 -11.46 1.87
C ALA A 129 -4.98 -11.87 0.62
N VAL A 130 -5.78 -10.96 0.07
CA VAL A 130 -6.53 -11.15 -1.18
C VAL A 130 -6.14 -10.06 -2.18
N ALA A 131 -6.24 -10.37 -3.47
CA ALA A 131 -5.97 -9.38 -4.49
C ALA A 131 -7.17 -8.42 -4.66
N ALA A 132 -6.92 -7.21 -5.14
CA ALA A 132 -7.97 -6.25 -5.44
C ALA A 132 -8.86 -6.76 -6.59
N ALA A 133 -10.05 -7.22 -6.24
CA ALA A 133 -11.02 -7.71 -7.20
C ALA A 133 -11.67 -6.54 -7.97
N PRO A 134 -12.03 -6.71 -9.26
CA PRO A 134 -12.78 -5.70 -9.99
C PRO A 134 -14.19 -5.54 -9.42
N LEU A 135 -14.78 -4.34 -9.62
CA LEU A 135 -16.10 -4.01 -9.07
C LEU A 135 -17.20 -5.04 -9.38
N PRO A 136 -17.32 -5.63 -10.57
CA PRO A 136 -18.32 -6.66 -10.82
C PRO A 136 -18.19 -7.88 -9.90
N LEU A 137 -16.96 -8.28 -9.59
CA LEU A 137 -16.71 -9.41 -8.69
C LEU A 137 -17.02 -9.06 -7.24
N LEU A 138 -16.79 -7.81 -6.82
CA LEU A 138 -17.26 -7.32 -5.52
C LEU A 138 -18.80 -7.40 -5.42
N VAL A 139 -19.51 -6.92 -6.45
CA VAL A 139 -21.00 -6.97 -6.46
C VAL A 139 -21.47 -8.40 -6.34
N LEU A 140 -20.88 -9.33 -7.08
CA LEU A 140 -21.19 -10.77 -6.97
C LEU A 140 -20.89 -11.33 -5.57
N ALA A 141 -19.77 -10.92 -4.96
CA ALA A 141 -19.41 -11.35 -3.60
C ALA A 141 -20.38 -10.80 -2.55
N VAL A 142 -20.82 -9.54 -2.68
CA VAL A 142 -21.86 -8.96 -1.80
C VAL A 142 -23.20 -9.69 -1.98
N CYS A 143 -23.63 -9.95 -3.21
CA CYS A 143 -24.82 -10.76 -3.46
C CYS A 143 -24.69 -12.15 -2.85
N ALA A 144 -23.54 -12.80 -2.98
CA ALA A 144 -23.26 -14.10 -2.38
C ALA A 144 -23.33 -14.05 -0.85
N ALA A 145 -22.76 -13.01 -0.23
CA ALA A 145 -22.86 -12.78 1.21
C ALA A 145 -24.33 -12.67 1.67
N LEU A 146 -25.13 -11.88 0.95
CA LEU A 146 -26.56 -11.73 1.23
C LEU A 146 -27.33 -13.05 1.03
N LEU A 147 -27.00 -13.84 0.01
CA LEU A 147 -27.58 -15.17 -0.21
C LEU A 147 -27.26 -16.16 0.93
N LEU A 148 -26.06 -16.10 1.52
CA LEU A 148 -25.71 -16.91 2.68
C LEU A 148 -26.55 -16.59 3.91
N LEU A 149 -27.05 -15.36 4.01
CA LEU A 149 -27.91 -14.91 5.12
C LEU A 149 -29.38 -15.32 4.95
N LEU A 150 -29.79 -15.79 3.77
CA LEU A 150 -31.12 -16.28 3.52
C LEU A 150 -31.42 -17.60 4.27
N PRO A 151 -32.72 -17.93 4.49
CA PRO A 151 -33.13 -19.22 5.06
C PRO A 151 -32.57 -20.43 4.30
N ARG A 152 -32.23 -21.49 5.03
CA ARG A 152 -31.63 -22.72 4.47
C ARG A 152 -32.45 -23.41 3.39
N GLY A 153 -33.78 -23.25 3.42
CA GLY A 153 -34.71 -23.96 2.52
C GLY A 153 -34.60 -23.60 1.04
N LEU A 154 -33.90 -22.51 0.68
CA LEU A 154 -33.77 -22.06 -0.72
C LEU A 154 -32.67 -22.79 -1.52
N GLY A 155 -31.82 -23.62 -0.89
CA GLY A 155 -30.76 -24.38 -1.60
C GLY A 155 -29.65 -23.54 -2.26
N LEU A 156 -29.60 -22.21 -2.05
CA LEU A 156 -28.71 -21.30 -2.77
C LEU A 156 -27.30 -21.18 -2.15
N ARG A 157 -27.09 -21.73 -0.96
CA ARG A 157 -25.81 -21.60 -0.24
C ARG A 157 -24.58 -22.16 -0.95
N PRO A 158 -24.65 -23.31 -1.63
CA PRO A 158 -23.49 -23.82 -2.39
C PRO A 158 -23.02 -22.82 -3.47
N TRP A 159 -23.96 -22.19 -4.17
CA TRP A 159 -23.67 -21.18 -5.19
C TRP A 159 -23.06 -19.91 -4.58
N ALA A 160 -23.57 -19.49 -3.42
CA ALA A 160 -22.98 -18.37 -2.70
C ALA A 160 -21.53 -18.65 -2.26
N VAL A 161 -21.25 -19.85 -1.76
CA VAL A 161 -19.87 -20.27 -1.41
C VAL A 161 -18.97 -20.29 -2.64
N LEU A 162 -19.45 -20.79 -3.79
CA LEU A 162 -18.68 -20.82 -5.05
C LEU A 162 -18.33 -19.40 -5.51
N LEU A 163 -19.27 -18.45 -5.45
CA LEU A 163 -19.03 -17.06 -5.82
C LEU A 163 -18.04 -16.38 -4.87
N LEU A 164 -18.13 -16.63 -3.57
CA LEU A 164 -17.16 -16.13 -2.60
C LEU A 164 -15.76 -16.74 -2.80
N ALA A 165 -15.69 -18.03 -3.13
CA ALA A 165 -14.42 -18.66 -3.48
C ALA A 165 -13.78 -18.00 -4.72
N GLY A 166 -14.58 -17.66 -5.74
CA GLY A 166 -14.13 -16.90 -6.89
C GLY A 166 -13.57 -15.52 -6.52
N PHE A 167 -14.23 -14.81 -5.60
CA PHE A 167 -13.75 -13.52 -5.10
C PHE A 167 -12.41 -13.65 -4.36
N VAL A 168 -12.27 -14.62 -3.47
CA VAL A 168 -11.05 -14.82 -2.67
C VAL A 168 -9.88 -15.35 -3.51
N SER A 169 -10.17 -16.17 -4.53
CA SER A 169 -9.15 -16.75 -5.41
C SER A 169 -8.79 -15.87 -6.61
N TYR A 170 -9.42 -14.70 -6.74
CA TYR A 170 -9.10 -13.78 -7.82
C TYR A 170 -7.62 -13.42 -7.85
N ARG A 171 -7.07 -13.36 -9.04
CA ARG A 171 -5.69 -12.92 -9.29
C ARG A 171 -5.69 -11.84 -10.36
N PRO A 172 -4.96 -10.74 -10.15
CA PRO A 172 -4.76 -9.72 -11.19
C PRO A 172 -4.09 -10.31 -12.41
N GLU A 173 -4.22 -9.61 -13.52
CA GLU A 173 -3.56 -9.98 -14.77
C GLU A 173 -2.04 -10.07 -14.58
N ALA A 174 -1.46 -11.13 -15.10
CA ALA A 174 -0.01 -11.35 -15.06
C ALA A 174 0.68 -10.36 -16.01
N VAL A 175 1.90 -9.99 -15.65
CA VAL A 175 2.78 -9.24 -16.56
C VAL A 175 3.25 -10.19 -17.65
N PRO A 176 3.22 -9.82 -18.95
CA PRO A 176 3.73 -10.66 -20.01
C PRO A 176 5.25 -10.92 -19.87
N GLU A 177 5.73 -12.00 -20.47
CA GLU A 177 7.18 -12.26 -20.56
C GLU A 177 7.89 -11.16 -21.36
N ASN A 178 9.13 -10.86 -21.00
CA ASN A 178 9.95 -9.78 -21.55
C ASN A 178 9.38 -8.37 -21.29
N GLU A 179 8.40 -8.25 -20.39
CA GLU A 179 7.83 -6.98 -19.94
C GLU A 179 7.98 -6.82 -18.42
N ALA A 180 8.00 -5.58 -17.96
CA ALA A 180 7.98 -5.27 -16.54
C ALA A 180 6.90 -4.23 -16.23
N ALA A 181 6.15 -4.45 -15.17
CA ALA A 181 5.25 -3.47 -14.58
C ALA A 181 5.92 -2.84 -13.36
N VAL A 182 6.17 -1.55 -13.43
CA VAL A 182 6.79 -0.76 -12.36
C VAL A 182 5.73 0.09 -11.70
N THR A 183 5.66 0.09 -10.38
CA THR A 183 4.79 0.99 -9.62
C THR A 183 5.63 1.78 -8.63
N VAL A 184 5.65 3.10 -8.79
CA VAL A 184 6.20 4.03 -7.79
C VAL A 184 5.04 4.46 -6.90
N TRP A 185 5.08 4.03 -5.63
CA TRP A 185 4.01 4.29 -4.69
C TRP A 185 3.99 5.76 -4.21
N ASP A 186 2.82 6.27 -3.87
CA ASP A 186 2.69 7.49 -3.09
C ASP A 186 2.95 7.16 -1.61
N ALA A 187 4.23 7.11 -1.26
CA ALA A 187 4.68 6.79 0.10
C ALA A 187 4.70 8.01 1.04
N GLY A 188 4.07 9.13 0.62
CA GLY A 188 4.28 10.41 1.28
C GLY A 188 5.71 10.91 1.05
N GLN A 189 6.35 11.47 2.09
CA GLN A 189 7.78 11.75 2.02
C GLN A 189 8.52 10.44 2.25
N GLY A 190 9.01 9.81 1.18
CA GLY A 190 9.70 8.54 1.18
C GLY A 190 9.64 7.85 -0.19
N LEU A 191 10.31 6.72 -0.31
CA LEU A 191 10.41 5.97 -1.55
C LEU A 191 9.93 4.53 -1.38
N SER A 192 9.16 4.04 -2.34
CA SER A 192 8.91 2.61 -2.51
C SER A 192 8.55 2.33 -3.98
N VAL A 193 9.28 1.42 -4.61
CA VAL A 193 9.11 1.05 -6.02
C VAL A 193 8.95 -0.46 -6.13
N LEU A 194 7.81 -0.90 -6.65
CA LEU A 194 7.55 -2.30 -6.97
C LEU A 194 7.85 -2.55 -8.44
N VAL A 195 8.68 -3.55 -8.72
CA VAL A 195 8.91 -4.08 -10.08
C VAL A 195 8.36 -5.49 -10.15
N ARG A 196 7.42 -5.74 -11.06
CA ARG A 196 6.85 -7.06 -11.33
C ARG A 196 7.22 -7.50 -12.73
N THR A 197 7.65 -8.74 -12.87
CA THR A 197 7.76 -9.47 -14.14
C THR A 197 6.68 -10.55 -14.20
N ALA A 198 6.70 -11.44 -15.15
CA ALA A 198 5.68 -12.50 -15.29
C ALA A 198 5.52 -13.34 -14.01
N ASN A 199 6.62 -13.69 -13.33
CA ASN A 199 6.60 -14.60 -12.18
C ASN A 199 7.38 -14.07 -10.96
N ARG A 200 8.02 -12.90 -11.04
CA ARG A 200 8.93 -12.38 -10.02
C ARG A 200 8.58 -10.97 -9.57
N HIS A 201 8.89 -10.69 -8.31
CA HIS A 201 8.60 -9.42 -7.68
C HIS A 201 9.84 -8.89 -6.95
N LEU A 202 10.20 -7.63 -7.23
CA LEU A 202 11.23 -6.89 -6.52
C LEU A 202 10.59 -5.66 -5.90
N LEU A 203 10.84 -5.42 -4.61
CA LEU A 203 10.51 -4.16 -3.96
C LEU A 203 11.80 -3.40 -3.66
N PHE A 204 11.86 -2.16 -4.09
CA PHE A 204 12.94 -1.23 -3.82
C PHE A 204 12.42 -0.18 -2.84
N ASP A 205 12.98 -0.13 -1.65
CA ASP A 205 12.57 0.65 -0.47
C ASP A 205 11.15 0.35 0.04
N THR A 206 10.91 0.70 1.28
CA THR A 206 9.68 0.36 2.00
C THR A 206 8.92 1.58 2.49
N GLY A 207 9.45 2.78 2.23
CA GLY A 207 8.89 4.03 2.73
C GLY A 207 8.94 4.14 4.26
N THR A 208 8.20 5.09 4.79
CA THR A 208 8.05 5.28 6.24
C THR A 208 7.22 4.14 6.87
N VAL A 209 7.29 3.98 8.20
CA VAL A 209 6.46 3.04 8.96
C VAL A 209 4.97 3.18 8.61
N ALA A 210 4.46 4.41 8.64
CA ALA A 210 3.06 4.70 8.35
C ALA A 210 2.68 4.36 6.91
N ALA A 211 3.51 4.75 5.93
CA ALA A 211 3.29 4.45 4.52
C ALA A 211 3.28 2.93 4.26
N ALA A 212 4.18 2.18 4.89
CA ALA A 212 4.23 0.74 4.76
C ALA A 212 2.96 0.06 5.29
N GLN A 213 2.51 0.43 6.48
CA GLN A 213 1.36 -0.20 7.13
C GLN A 213 0.04 0.16 6.48
N THR A 214 -0.17 1.42 6.10
CA THR A 214 -1.46 1.92 5.61
C THR A 214 -1.60 1.92 4.09
N GLY A 215 -0.49 1.86 3.35
CA GLY A 215 -0.46 1.99 1.89
C GLY A 215 0.28 0.85 1.19
N ILE A 216 1.58 0.68 1.44
CA ILE A 216 2.44 -0.20 0.62
C ILE A 216 2.06 -1.67 0.80
N VAL A 217 1.97 -2.18 2.05
CA VAL A 217 1.61 -3.59 2.29
C VAL A 217 0.20 -3.92 1.79
N PRO A 218 -0.84 -3.11 2.07
CA PRO A 218 -2.15 -3.31 1.44
C PRO A 218 -2.11 -3.27 -0.09
N SER A 219 -1.29 -2.40 -0.67
CA SER A 219 -1.16 -2.29 -2.13
C SER A 219 -0.41 -3.48 -2.75
N LEU A 220 0.61 -4.03 -2.07
CA LEU A 220 1.26 -5.28 -2.46
C LEU A 220 0.24 -6.43 -2.46
N ASN A 221 -0.57 -6.54 -1.40
CA ASN A 221 -1.65 -7.52 -1.34
C ASN A 221 -2.64 -7.34 -2.48
N ALA A 222 -3.10 -6.12 -2.72
CA ALA A 222 -4.01 -5.78 -3.80
C ALA A 222 -3.46 -6.14 -5.19
N ALA A 223 -2.16 -5.95 -5.40
CA ALA A 223 -1.45 -6.36 -6.60
C ALA A 223 -1.22 -7.88 -6.71
N GLY A 224 -1.65 -8.66 -5.73
CA GLY A 224 -1.47 -10.12 -5.70
C GLY A 224 -0.07 -10.58 -5.33
N VAL A 225 0.78 -9.69 -4.81
CA VAL A 225 2.15 -10.01 -4.39
C VAL A 225 2.10 -10.75 -3.05
N ARG A 226 2.46 -12.04 -3.06
CA ARG A 226 2.49 -12.91 -1.88
C ARG A 226 3.89 -13.23 -1.42
N ARG A 227 4.87 -12.92 -2.24
CA ARG A 227 6.28 -13.13 -2.02
C ARG A 227 7.07 -12.08 -2.77
N LEU A 228 8.12 -11.60 -2.18
CA LEU A 228 9.16 -10.79 -2.84
C LEU A 228 10.33 -11.70 -3.19
N ASP A 229 10.80 -11.69 -4.42
CA ASP A 229 12.00 -12.44 -4.80
C ASP A 229 13.26 -11.70 -4.39
N LYS A 230 13.21 -10.36 -4.38
CA LYS A 230 14.23 -9.50 -3.78
C LYS A 230 13.57 -8.31 -3.07
N LEU A 231 14.07 -8.00 -1.88
CA LEU A 231 13.84 -6.73 -1.19
C LEU A 231 15.13 -5.93 -1.23
N VAL A 232 15.10 -4.72 -1.77
CA VAL A 232 16.24 -3.83 -1.88
C VAL A 232 15.99 -2.63 -0.99
N LEU A 233 16.94 -2.31 -0.09
CA LEU A 233 16.91 -1.14 0.78
C LEU A 233 18.05 -0.23 0.34
N SER A 234 17.71 0.93 -0.22
CA SER A 234 18.72 1.83 -0.82
C SER A 234 19.78 2.22 0.20
N HIS A 235 19.35 2.75 1.32
CA HIS A 235 20.20 3.14 2.47
C HIS A 235 19.37 3.11 3.75
N HIS A 236 20.03 3.34 4.90
CA HIS A 236 19.39 3.33 6.20
C HIS A 236 18.90 4.74 6.55
N ASP A 237 17.66 5.06 6.13
CA ASP A 237 16.91 6.25 6.56
C ASP A 237 15.42 5.90 6.67
N SER A 238 14.76 6.54 7.62
CA SER A 238 13.38 6.23 8.05
C SER A 238 12.32 6.36 6.95
N ASP A 239 12.56 7.13 5.92
CA ASP A 239 11.67 7.31 4.77
C ASP A 239 11.99 6.36 3.59
N HIS A 240 13.00 5.50 3.74
CA HIS A 240 13.37 4.42 2.82
C HIS A 240 13.18 3.04 3.42
N ASP A 241 13.66 2.82 4.65
CA ASP A 241 13.62 1.52 5.33
C ASP A 241 12.64 1.44 6.50
N GLY A 242 12.02 2.57 6.90
CA GLY A 242 11.12 2.62 8.05
C GLY A 242 10.01 1.57 8.03
N GLY A 243 9.54 1.18 6.85
CA GLY A 243 8.55 0.13 6.65
C GLY A 243 9.12 -1.30 6.68
N PHE A 244 10.41 -1.49 6.87
CA PHE A 244 11.07 -2.80 6.78
C PHE A 244 10.42 -3.88 7.64
N GLN A 245 10.04 -3.57 8.89
CA GLN A 245 9.39 -4.55 9.77
C GLN A 245 8.02 -5.00 9.26
N ALA A 246 7.24 -4.09 8.66
CA ALA A 246 5.93 -4.43 8.12
C ALA A 246 6.05 -5.26 6.83
N VAL A 247 6.93 -4.85 5.91
CA VAL A 247 7.21 -5.55 4.66
C VAL A 247 7.93 -6.88 4.89
N GLY A 248 8.79 -6.97 5.91
CA GLY A 248 9.54 -8.18 6.28
C GLY A 248 8.66 -9.37 6.69
N LYS A 249 7.39 -9.12 7.06
CA LYS A 249 6.39 -10.19 7.26
C LYS A 249 6.03 -10.92 5.95
N ILE A 250 6.26 -10.30 4.79
CA ILE A 250 6.06 -10.93 3.48
C ILE A 250 7.26 -11.85 3.20
N PRO A 251 7.04 -13.14 2.84
CA PRO A 251 8.14 -14.03 2.48
C PRO A 251 9.02 -13.42 1.41
N ASN A 252 10.34 -13.41 1.61
CA ASN A 252 11.27 -12.86 0.64
C ASN A 252 12.40 -13.86 0.29
N GLY A 253 12.96 -13.70 -0.92
CA GLY A 253 14.04 -14.53 -1.45
C GLY A 253 15.43 -14.00 -1.12
N GLY A 254 15.51 -12.83 -0.48
CA GLY A 254 16.77 -12.21 -0.06
C GLY A 254 16.66 -10.70 0.05
N ILE A 255 17.39 -10.16 1.01
CA ILE A 255 17.48 -8.73 1.29
C ILE A 255 18.81 -8.22 0.73
N TYR A 256 18.77 -7.13 0.00
CA TYR A 256 19.93 -6.41 -0.52
C TYR A 256 19.89 -4.98 0.00
N ALA A 257 20.99 -4.47 0.50
CA ALA A 257 21.02 -3.15 1.10
C ALA A 257 22.31 -2.39 0.76
N GLY A 258 22.23 -1.07 0.72
CA GLY A 258 23.40 -0.21 0.64
C GLY A 258 24.24 -0.26 1.92
N GLN A 259 23.56 -0.53 3.05
CA GLN A 259 24.14 -0.65 4.39
C GLN A 259 23.61 -1.96 5.04
N PRO A 260 24.11 -3.13 4.60
CA PRO A 260 23.61 -4.43 5.04
C PRO A 260 23.80 -4.70 6.53
N GLU A 261 24.70 -4.00 7.21
CA GLU A 261 24.97 -4.12 8.64
C GLU A 261 23.76 -3.84 9.55
N PHE A 262 22.75 -3.14 9.03
CA PHE A 262 21.51 -2.85 9.77
C PHE A 262 20.44 -3.94 9.65
N TYR A 263 20.61 -4.96 8.78
CA TYR A 263 19.58 -5.95 8.50
C TYR A 263 20.15 -7.37 8.53
N GLU A 264 19.61 -8.20 9.38
CA GLU A 264 20.06 -9.58 9.52
C GLU A 264 19.92 -10.36 8.20
N GLY A 265 20.99 -11.00 7.78
CA GLY A 265 21.03 -11.80 6.55
C GLY A 265 21.03 -10.99 5.25
N ALA A 266 21.11 -9.66 5.32
CA ALA A 266 21.19 -8.83 4.13
C ALA A 266 22.55 -8.94 3.43
N ARG A 267 22.53 -8.75 2.12
CA ARG A 267 23.70 -8.69 1.26
C ARG A 267 23.87 -7.27 0.74
N HIS A 268 25.12 -6.89 0.48
CA HIS A 268 25.38 -5.61 -0.16
C HIS A 268 24.83 -5.61 -1.58
N CYS A 269 24.21 -4.51 -2.04
CA CYS A 269 23.85 -4.27 -3.43
C CYS A 269 25.10 -3.92 -4.27
N ALA A 270 26.04 -4.89 -4.33
CA ALA A 270 27.23 -4.80 -5.16
C ALA A 270 26.86 -4.92 -6.64
N GLU A 271 27.78 -4.51 -7.53
CA GLU A 271 27.59 -4.69 -8.97
C GLU A 271 27.24 -6.13 -9.29
N GLN A 272 26.01 -6.35 -9.74
CA GLN A 272 25.46 -7.66 -10.08
C GLN A 272 24.44 -7.49 -11.20
N ARG A 273 24.48 -8.43 -12.15
CA ARG A 273 23.44 -8.56 -13.19
C ARG A 273 22.71 -9.87 -13.01
N TRP A 274 21.41 -9.85 -13.25
CA TRP A 274 20.56 -11.04 -13.30
C TRP A 274 19.39 -10.81 -14.24
N GLN A 275 18.76 -11.91 -14.67
CA GLN A 275 17.59 -11.85 -15.54
C GLN A 275 16.44 -12.63 -14.93
N TRP A 276 15.23 -12.09 -15.01
CA TRP A 276 13.98 -12.74 -14.65
C TRP A 276 12.96 -12.56 -15.77
N ASP A 277 12.35 -13.65 -16.24
CA ASP A 277 11.28 -13.63 -17.23
C ASP A 277 11.60 -12.77 -18.49
N GLY A 278 12.87 -12.78 -18.92
CA GLY A 278 13.36 -11.99 -20.06
C GLY A 278 13.59 -10.50 -19.76
N VAL A 279 13.52 -10.08 -18.50
CA VAL A 279 13.83 -8.73 -18.02
C VAL A 279 15.20 -8.73 -17.37
N ASP A 280 16.06 -7.79 -17.76
CA ASP A 280 17.40 -7.62 -17.23
C ASP A 280 17.40 -6.65 -16.06
N PHE A 281 18.07 -7.02 -14.99
CA PHE A 281 18.28 -6.24 -13.80
C PHE A 281 19.76 -6.04 -13.54
N GLU A 282 20.13 -4.86 -13.10
CA GLU A 282 21.52 -4.52 -12.79
C GLU A 282 21.60 -3.62 -11.57
N PHE A 283 22.41 -4.00 -10.58
CA PHE A 283 22.87 -3.04 -9.58
C PHE A 283 24.08 -2.28 -10.12
N LEU A 284 23.96 -0.96 -10.15
CA LEU A 284 25.04 -0.05 -10.50
C LEU A 284 25.68 0.48 -9.23
N ARG A 285 26.96 0.71 -9.25
CA ARG A 285 27.68 1.25 -8.09
C ARG A 285 28.60 2.40 -8.52
N PRO A 286 28.50 3.57 -7.87
CA PRO A 286 29.51 4.62 -8.01
C PRO A 286 30.90 4.09 -7.67
N SER A 287 31.91 4.69 -8.21
CA SER A 287 33.30 4.39 -7.84
C SER A 287 33.51 4.69 -6.34
N GLU A 288 34.41 3.94 -5.71
CA GLU A 288 34.71 4.14 -4.30
C GLU A 288 35.18 5.56 -4.00
N ARG A 289 34.57 6.16 -2.99
CA ARG A 289 34.91 7.52 -2.51
C ARG A 289 35.22 7.45 -1.02
N LYS A 290 36.06 8.35 -0.56
CA LYS A 290 36.30 8.55 0.87
C LYS A 290 35.19 9.43 1.47
N ASN A 291 34.81 9.15 2.70
CA ASN A 291 33.82 9.92 3.47
C ASN A 291 32.45 10.04 2.74
N ILE A 292 31.86 8.91 2.37
CA ILE A 292 30.53 8.83 1.79
C ILE A 292 29.52 8.89 2.93
N ASP A 293 28.56 9.80 2.85
CA ASP A 293 27.40 9.84 3.76
C ASP A 293 26.43 8.68 3.48
N ASP A 294 25.38 8.56 4.27
CA ASP A 294 24.44 7.46 4.14
C ASP A 294 23.68 7.50 2.80
N ASN A 295 23.30 8.68 2.34
CA ASN A 295 22.67 8.88 1.03
C ASN A 295 23.57 8.40 -0.12
N GLY A 296 24.88 8.70 -0.03
CA GLY A 296 25.86 8.25 -1.02
C GLY A 296 26.10 6.73 -1.05
N LYS A 297 25.64 5.99 -0.04
CA LYS A 297 25.67 4.51 0.00
C LYS A 297 24.47 3.88 -0.70
N SER A 298 23.54 4.68 -1.22
CA SER A 298 22.32 4.20 -1.85
C SER A 298 22.58 3.14 -2.91
N CYS A 299 21.80 2.06 -2.87
CA CYS A 299 21.69 1.13 -3.99
C CYS A 299 21.17 1.85 -5.23
N VAL A 300 21.73 1.54 -6.38
CA VAL A 300 21.23 2.01 -7.67
C VAL A 300 20.79 0.80 -8.47
N LEU A 301 19.54 0.79 -8.91
CA LEU A 301 18.94 -0.30 -9.66
C LEU A 301 18.55 0.17 -11.06
N ARG A 302 19.02 -0.54 -12.09
CA ARG A 302 18.57 -0.40 -13.46
C ARG A 302 17.80 -1.65 -13.89
N VAL A 303 16.66 -1.45 -14.53
CA VAL A 303 15.78 -2.53 -15.04
C VAL A 303 15.52 -2.30 -16.51
N VAL A 304 15.73 -3.33 -17.35
CA VAL A 304 15.53 -3.24 -18.80
C VAL A 304 14.58 -4.33 -19.26
N ALA A 305 13.51 -3.94 -19.92
CA ALA A 305 12.50 -4.86 -20.47
C ALA A 305 12.13 -4.44 -21.89
N GLY A 306 12.32 -5.31 -22.87
CA GLY A 306 11.95 -5.09 -24.27
C GLY A 306 12.56 -3.82 -24.90
N GLY A 307 13.70 -3.34 -24.40
CA GLY A 307 14.37 -2.12 -24.85
C GLY A 307 13.97 -0.84 -24.10
N ALA A 308 12.96 -0.89 -23.22
CA ALA A 308 12.63 0.18 -22.30
C ALA A 308 13.35 0.00 -20.96
N ALA A 309 13.79 1.08 -20.33
CA ALA A 309 14.59 1.02 -19.10
C ALA A 309 14.07 1.96 -18.02
N LEU A 310 14.21 1.50 -16.77
CA LEU A 310 14.02 2.26 -15.54
C LEU A 310 15.34 2.37 -14.81
N LEU A 311 15.60 3.53 -14.21
CA LEU A 311 16.70 3.77 -13.27
C LEU A 311 16.15 4.30 -11.94
N VAL A 312 16.52 3.66 -10.83
CA VAL A 312 16.20 4.07 -9.46
C VAL A 312 17.49 4.26 -8.70
N THR A 313 17.68 5.42 -8.08
CA THR A 313 18.95 5.84 -7.49
C THR A 313 18.94 5.99 -5.97
N GLY A 314 17.77 5.70 -5.32
CA GLY A 314 17.63 6.04 -3.91
C GLY A 314 17.90 7.54 -3.70
N ASP A 315 18.66 7.87 -2.68
CA ASP A 315 19.00 9.27 -2.35
C ASP A 315 20.41 9.68 -2.77
N LEU A 316 20.94 9.01 -3.81
CA LEU A 316 22.28 9.27 -4.31
C LEU A 316 22.50 10.76 -4.58
N ASP A 317 23.60 11.29 -4.05
CA ASP A 317 24.02 12.68 -4.20
C ASP A 317 24.61 12.99 -5.59
N THR A 318 24.75 14.28 -5.92
CA THR A 318 25.35 14.74 -7.19
C THR A 318 26.73 14.12 -7.46
N LYS A 319 27.56 13.96 -6.41
CA LYS A 319 28.87 13.34 -6.56
C LYS A 319 28.80 11.86 -6.93
N GLY A 320 27.81 11.15 -6.39
CA GLY A 320 27.51 9.76 -6.76
C GLY A 320 27.00 9.67 -8.19
N GLU A 321 26.14 10.58 -8.61
CA GLU A 321 25.65 10.69 -9.99
C GLU A 321 26.79 10.93 -10.97
N GLU A 322 27.67 11.89 -10.69
CA GLU A 322 28.87 12.18 -11.53
C GLU A 322 29.76 10.94 -11.64
N SER A 323 29.95 10.23 -10.53
CA SER A 323 30.71 8.99 -10.52
C SER A 323 30.10 7.90 -11.38
N LEU A 324 28.74 7.75 -11.33
CA LEU A 324 28.01 6.83 -12.22
C LEU A 324 28.21 7.23 -13.69
N VAL A 325 28.09 8.52 -14.02
CA VAL A 325 28.27 9.01 -15.39
C VAL A 325 29.68 8.71 -15.87
N GLY A 326 30.71 8.99 -15.04
CA GLY A 326 32.10 8.69 -15.38
C GLY A 326 32.35 7.20 -15.63
N LYS A 327 31.67 6.32 -14.90
CA LYS A 327 31.87 4.87 -14.98
C LYS A 327 31.05 4.18 -16.07
N TYR A 328 29.78 4.57 -16.25
CA TYR A 328 28.85 3.86 -17.11
C TYR A 328 28.48 4.65 -18.38
N GLY A 329 28.61 5.98 -18.37
CA GLY A 329 28.33 6.83 -19.53
C GLY A 329 26.96 6.59 -20.12
N GLY A 330 26.90 6.35 -21.43
CA GLY A 330 25.65 6.07 -22.17
C GLY A 330 24.91 4.79 -21.74
N ASN A 331 25.54 3.88 -20.98
CA ASN A 331 24.88 2.70 -20.43
C ASN A 331 23.86 3.05 -19.33
N LEU A 332 23.84 4.31 -18.85
CA LEU A 332 22.82 4.81 -17.94
C LEU A 332 21.48 5.13 -18.62
N TYR A 333 21.44 5.19 -19.94
CA TYR A 333 20.21 5.53 -20.68
C TYR A 333 19.01 4.75 -20.15
N SER A 334 17.98 5.49 -19.74
CA SER A 334 16.76 4.93 -19.16
C SER A 334 15.60 5.88 -19.37
N GLN A 335 14.52 5.42 -20.00
CA GLN A 335 13.35 6.24 -20.31
C GLN A 335 12.60 6.72 -19.06
N VAL A 336 12.70 5.97 -17.95
CA VAL A 336 12.11 6.34 -16.67
C VAL A 336 13.23 6.50 -15.64
N LEU A 337 13.31 7.67 -15.03
CA LEU A 337 14.21 7.97 -13.92
C LEU A 337 13.41 8.30 -12.67
N VAL A 338 13.60 7.55 -11.60
CA VAL A 338 13.17 7.99 -10.27
C VAL A 338 14.23 8.93 -9.75
N LEU A 339 13.86 10.19 -9.54
CA LEU A 339 14.79 11.26 -9.14
C LEU A 339 15.37 10.94 -7.76
N GLY A 340 16.67 11.10 -7.63
CA GLY A 340 17.37 10.93 -6.37
C GLY A 340 16.88 11.91 -5.30
N HIS A 341 16.87 11.46 -4.05
CA HIS A 341 16.58 12.27 -2.87
C HIS A 341 15.26 13.07 -3.03
N HIS A 342 14.23 12.39 -3.52
CA HIS A 342 12.87 12.93 -3.72
C HIS A 342 12.79 14.18 -4.62
N GLY A 343 13.84 14.46 -5.39
CA GLY A 343 14.01 15.71 -6.15
C GLY A 343 14.61 16.85 -5.32
N SER A 344 15.46 16.54 -4.35
CA SER A 344 16.30 17.51 -3.65
C SER A 344 17.30 18.18 -4.60
N ASN A 345 17.69 19.41 -4.29
CA ASN A 345 18.73 20.11 -5.06
C ASN A 345 20.14 19.50 -4.91
N THR A 346 20.31 18.55 -3.98
CA THR A 346 21.55 17.79 -3.78
C THR A 346 21.73 16.65 -4.78
N SER A 347 20.76 16.42 -5.66
CA SER A 347 20.73 15.35 -6.66
C SER A 347 20.18 15.83 -8.01
N SER A 348 20.05 14.91 -8.96
CA SER A 348 19.48 15.13 -10.29
C SER A 348 20.23 16.24 -11.07
N SER A 349 21.56 16.11 -11.11
CA SER A 349 22.44 17.06 -11.81
C SER A 349 22.18 17.08 -13.32
N GLY A 350 22.46 18.20 -13.97
CA GLY A 350 22.32 18.32 -15.43
C GLY A 350 23.17 17.31 -16.21
N VAL A 351 24.37 17.01 -15.71
CA VAL A 351 25.27 16.02 -16.31
C VAL A 351 24.65 14.64 -16.23
N PHE A 352 24.06 14.29 -15.09
CA PHE A 352 23.37 13.02 -14.89
C PHE A 352 22.11 12.91 -15.74
N LEU A 353 21.26 13.95 -15.76
CA LEU A 353 20.05 13.99 -16.61
C LEU A 353 20.39 13.83 -18.09
N ASN A 354 21.48 14.43 -18.57
CA ASN A 354 21.96 14.26 -19.95
C ASN A 354 22.39 12.82 -20.24
N ALA A 355 23.12 12.18 -19.31
CA ALA A 355 23.59 10.80 -19.48
C ALA A 355 22.46 9.78 -19.44
N VAL A 356 21.49 9.96 -18.53
CA VAL A 356 20.30 9.09 -18.42
C VAL A 356 19.30 9.38 -19.53
N SER A 357 19.17 10.63 -19.96
CA SER A 357 18.26 11.10 -21.02
C SER A 357 16.83 10.54 -20.91
N PRO A 358 16.14 10.72 -19.76
CA PRO A 358 14.86 10.08 -19.51
C PRO A 358 13.73 10.82 -20.24
N GLU A 359 12.70 10.07 -20.66
CA GLU A 359 11.41 10.62 -21.12
C GLU A 359 10.57 11.08 -19.93
N TYR A 360 10.59 10.29 -18.84
CA TYR A 360 9.87 10.56 -17.60
C TYR A 360 10.81 10.63 -16.41
N ALA A 361 10.72 11.72 -15.65
CA ALA A 361 11.33 11.85 -14.34
C ALA A 361 10.25 11.75 -13.26
N VAL A 362 10.45 10.91 -12.26
CA VAL A 362 9.49 10.69 -11.18
C VAL A 362 10.04 11.25 -9.89
N ALA A 363 9.34 12.21 -9.29
CA ALA A 363 9.59 12.65 -7.93
C ALA A 363 8.66 11.91 -6.96
N SER A 364 9.22 11.06 -6.09
CA SER A 364 8.50 10.45 -4.97
C SER A 364 8.57 11.40 -3.79
N SER A 365 7.50 12.15 -3.51
CA SER A 365 7.49 13.17 -2.46
C SER A 365 6.10 13.33 -1.86
N GLY A 366 6.03 13.75 -0.60
CA GLY A 366 4.78 13.96 0.11
C GLY A 366 4.08 15.26 -0.30
N TYR A 367 2.74 15.26 -0.24
CA TYR A 367 1.96 16.46 -0.47
C TYR A 367 2.30 17.53 0.58
N ALA A 368 2.57 18.74 0.12
CA ALA A 368 2.93 19.89 0.97
C ALA A 368 4.08 19.58 1.96
N ASN A 369 5.06 18.77 1.55
CA ASN A 369 6.17 18.35 2.39
C ASN A 369 7.04 19.55 2.85
N ALA A 370 7.60 19.44 4.07
CA ALA A 370 8.38 20.50 4.70
C ALA A 370 9.67 20.87 3.93
N TYR A 371 10.21 19.91 3.16
CA TYR A 371 11.44 20.08 2.37
C TYR A 371 11.17 20.78 1.03
N LYS A 372 9.90 20.96 0.65
CA LYS A 372 9.47 21.51 -0.64
C LYS A 372 9.98 20.68 -1.85
N HIS A 373 10.12 19.38 -1.68
CA HIS A 373 10.50 18.46 -2.76
C HIS A 373 9.32 18.15 -3.69
N PRO A 374 9.58 17.97 -5.01
CA PRO A 374 10.82 18.31 -5.69
C PRO A 374 11.06 19.82 -5.65
N THR A 375 12.32 20.25 -5.39
CA THR A 375 12.67 21.66 -5.32
C THR A 375 12.46 22.37 -6.66
N GLU A 376 12.20 23.68 -6.63
CA GLU A 376 11.99 24.45 -7.85
C GLU A 376 13.21 24.38 -8.79
N ALA A 377 14.41 24.36 -8.24
CA ALA A 377 15.65 24.21 -9.00
C ALA A 377 15.67 22.89 -9.80
N VAL A 378 15.28 21.77 -9.19
CA VAL A 378 15.20 20.47 -9.87
C VAL A 378 14.06 20.46 -10.89
N GLN A 379 12.90 21.01 -10.57
CA GLN A 379 11.78 21.11 -11.53
C GLN A 379 12.19 21.90 -12.78
N ASN A 380 12.87 23.03 -12.60
CA ASN A 380 13.36 23.86 -13.71
C ASN A 380 14.44 23.13 -14.52
N ARG A 381 15.35 22.40 -13.86
CA ARG A 381 16.37 21.60 -14.52
C ARG A 381 15.76 20.48 -15.37
N VAL A 382 14.83 19.71 -14.82
CA VAL A 382 14.11 18.65 -15.53
C VAL A 382 13.35 19.22 -16.74
N ARG A 383 12.67 20.36 -16.56
CA ARG A 383 11.95 21.04 -17.63
C ARG A 383 12.89 21.56 -18.74
N ALA A 384 14.05 22.12 -18.36
CA ALA A 384 15.05 22.62 -19.31
C ALA A 384 15.62 21.50 -20.20
N HIS A 385 15.62 20.25 -19.74
CA HIS A 385 16.02 19.07 -20.51
C HIS A 385 14.88 18.46 -21.33
N GLY A 386 13.69 19.07 -21.36
CA GLY A 386 12.51 18.54 -22.08
C GLY A 386 11.91 17.28 -21.45
N ILE A 387 12.27 16.95 -20.23
CA ILE A 387 11.85 15.74 -19.53
C ILE A 387 10.47 15.97 -18.89
N LYS A 388 9.56 14.99 -19.01
CA LYS A 388 8.24 15.04 -18.40
C LYS A 388 8.31 14.67 -16.92
N LEU A 389 8.13 15.66 -16.05
CA LEU A 389 8.12 15.47 -14.60
C LEU A 389 6.75 14.93 -14.15
N LEU A 390 6.76 13.77 -13.46
CA LEU A 390 5.63 13.20 -12.77
C LEU A 390 5.89 13.23 -11.26
N ARG A 391 4.85 13.53 -10.45
CA ARG A 391 4.98 13.71 -9.00
C ARG A 391 3.94 12.86 -8.29
N THR A 392 4.37 12.06 -7.29
CA THR A 392 3.45 11.18 -6.54
C THR A 392 2.47 11.98 -5.68
N ASP A 393 2.88 13.10 -5.10
CA ASP A 393 2.04 13.98 -4.29
C ASP A 393 0.84 14.56 -5.06
N LEU A 394 0.98 14.75 -6.38
CA LEU A 394 -0.08 15.26 -7.26
C LEU A 394 -0.84 14.12 -7.95
N SER A 395 -0.17 13.07 -8.38
CA SER A 395 -0.72 12.02 -9.24
C SER A 395 -1.12 10.75 -8.48
N GLY A 396 -0.82 10.66 -7.16
CA GLY A 396 -0.85 9.40 -6.44
C GLY A 396 0.23 8.46 -6.95
N ALA A 397 0.08 7.17 -6.75
CA ALA A 397 1.01 6.20 -7.30
C ALA A 397 1.07 6.29 -8.84
N LEU A 398 2.25 6.05 -9.37
CA LEU A 398 2.56 6.09 -10.79
C LEU A 398 2.91 4.68 -11.27
N GLN A 399 2.31 4.26 -12.37
CA GLN A 399 2.58 2.95 -12.95
C GLN A 399 3.20 3.09 -14.34
N PHE A 400 4.22 2.28 -14.61
CA PHE A 400 4.91 2.22 -15.90
C PHE A 400 4.92 0.77 -16.39
N GLY A 401 4.49 0.56 -17.63
CA GLY A 401 4.73 -0.67 -18.36
C GLY A 401 5.99 -0.52 -19.20
N LEU A 402 6.97 -1.36 -19.00
CA LEU A 402 8.21 -1.42 -19.79
C LEU A 402 8.14 -2.62 -20.72
N GLY A 403 8.38 -2.44 -22.00
CA GLY A 403 8.32 -3.51 -23.00
C GLY A 403 8.74 -3.08 -24.40
N ARG A 404 8.58 -3.94 -25.39
CA ARG A 404 8.95 -3.66 -26.80
C ARG A 404 8.27 -2.44 -27.39
N GLY A 405 7.10 -2.06 -26.88
CA GLY A 405 6.36 -0.85 -27.28
C GLY A 405 6.86 0.44 -26.61
N GLY A 406 8.01 0.40 -25.90
CA GLY A 406 8.51 1.52 -25.12
C GLY A 406 7.89 1.60 -23.73
N VAL A 407 7.71 2.80 -23.21
CA VAL A 407 7.16 3.07 -21.88
C VAL A 407 5.70 3.49 -21.97
N LYS A 408 4.83 2.82 -21.20
CA LYS A 408 3.43 3.24 -21.00
C LYS A 408 3.28 3.77 -19.58
N ALA A 409 3.02 5.06 -19.42
CA ALA A 409 2.88 5.71 -18.12
C ALA A 409 1.41 5.90 -17.76
N GLN A 410 1.02 5.60 -16.52
CA GLN A 410 -0.33 5.78 -15.97
C GLN A 410 -0.26 6.40 -14.57
N ARG A 411 -1.14 7.37 -14.31
CA ARG A 411 -1.38 7.93 -12.98
C ARG A 411 -2.52 7.14 -12.33
N LEU A 412 -2.37 6.72 -11.08
CA LEU A 412 -3.41 5.95 -10.40
C LEU A 412 -4.42 6.82 -9.67
N ARG A 413 -4.07 8.06 -9.30
CA ARG A 413 -5.04 9.01 -8.75
C ARG A 413 -5.90 9.58 -9.89
N VAL A 414 -7.20 9.27 -9.83
CA VAL A 414 -8.19 9.77 -10.80
C VAL A 414 -8.98 10.91 -10.16
N TYR A 415 -8.88 12.11 -10.73
CA TYR A 415 -9.68 13.26 -10.31
C TYR A 415 -11.07 13.17 -10.96
N LYS A 416 -12.05 12.66 -10.19
CA LYS A 416 -13.42 12.42 -10.67
C LYS A 416 -14.38 13.57 -10.37
N PHE A 417 -14.07 14.40 -9.38
CA PHE A 417 -14.99 15.41 -8.87
C PHE A 417 -14.51 16.81 -9.23
N TYR A 418 -15.45 17.71 -9.52
CA TYR A 418 -15.17 19.09 -9.94
C TYR A 418 -14.41 19.93 -8.89
N TRP A 419 -14.50 19.57 -7.60
CA TRP A 419 -13.79 20.23 -6.52
C TRP A 419 -12.36 19.72 -6.30
N GLN A 420 -11.98 18.64 -6.95
CA GLN A 420 -10.62 18.15 -6.89
C GLN A 420 -9.72 19.00 -7.77
N LYS A 421 -8.68 19.62 -7.18
CA LYS A 421 -7.66 20.32 -7.96
C LYS A 421 -6.93 19.33 -8.84
N LYS A 422 -7.02 19.51 -10.16
CA LYS A 422 -6.15 18.79 -11.11
C LYS A 422 -4.74 19.35 -10.97
N PRO A 423 -3.69 18.50 -11.00
CA PRO A 423 -2.33 19.01 -11.16
C PRO A 423 -2.28 19.79 -12.48
N PHE A 424 -1.60 20.92 -12.48
CA PHE A 424 -1.33 21.64 -13.72
C PHE A 424 -0.53 20.70 -14.63
N GLU A 425 -1.00 20.53 -15.87
CA GLU A 425 -0.34 19.73 -16.90
C GLU A 425 0.96 20.38 -17.36
#